data_c489d11f749bc7ec1d16ccae59a70382
#
_entry.id   c489d11f749bc7ec1d16ccae59a70382
#
_cell.length_a   1.000
_cell.length_b   1.000
_cell.length_c   1.000
_cell.angle_alpha   90.00
_cell.angle_beta   90.00
_cell.angle_gamma   90.00
#
_symmetry.space_group_name_H-M   'P 1'
#
loop_
_entity.id
_entity.type
_entity.pdbx_description
1 polymer ?
#
loop_
_entity_poly.entity_id
_entity_poly.type
_entity_poly.pdbx_seq_one_letter_code
_entity_poly.pdbx_strand_id
1 'polypeptide(L)'
;MNKIPVGVLGATGTVGQRFVQLLADHPWFEVVALTGSDRTVGRPYGEGVNWLMPGRVPARAAALTVQPTAPNLDIPGNPPVVFSALPTTEAKEWEPQFAAAGYAVVTNTSVFRMTPNVPLLIPEINPDHTCLIPTQRAENNWSGFIVASPNCSTTSAILPLKIFQEAFGVEAAIITTMQAISGAGYPGVSSLDIYDNVVPHIGGEDEKLQNEPLKLLGDVRDGHMVMAGIAVSAQANRVPVVDGHLASVSVRLGRRASAEEAIAALRAWQPPAVCARLPSTPAELLIVRDEPDRPQPRRDRDA
;
A
#
# COMPACT_ATOMS: atom_id res chain seq x y z
N MET A 1 -21.91 -6.69 -14.75
CA MET A 1 -20.61 -6.85 -15.45
C MET A 1 -19.98 -8.14 -14.99
N ASN A 2 -19.29 -8.87 -15.88
CA ASN A 2 -18.46 -9.98 -15.44
C ASN A 2 -17.30 -9.43 -14.61
N LYS A 3 -17.05 -10.03 -13.45
CA LYS A 3 -15.90 -9.65 -12.61
C LYS A 3 -14.59 -10.05 -13.28
N ILE A 4 -13.54 -9.31 -13.00
CA ILE A 4 -12.17 -9.60 -13.45
C ILE A 4 -11.60 -10.66 -12.51
N PRO A 5 -11.23 -11.85 -13.02
CA PRO A 5 -10.59 -12.88 -12.20
C PRO A 5 -9.18 -12.45 -11.80
N VAL A 6 -8.84 -12.68 -10.52
CA VAL A 6 -7.55 -12.31 -9.97
C VAL A 6 -6.96 -13.40 -9.07
N GLY A 7 -5.64 -13.42 -8.96
CA GLY A 7 -4.92 -14.25 -8.00
C GLY A 7 -4.42 -13.46 -6.80
N VAL A 8 -4.21 -14.14 -5.67
CA VAL A 8 -3.53 -13.59 -4.49
C VAL A 8 -2.30 -14.43 -4.18
N LEU A 9 -1.11 -13.86 -4.34
CA LEU A 9 0.16 -14.49 -4.01
C LEU A 9 0.46 -14.29 -2.52
N GLY A 10 0.83 -15.38 -1.82
CA GLY A 10 1.05 -15.35 -0.38
C GLY A 10 -0.24 -15.17 0.44
N ALA A 11 -1.35 -15.75 -0.04
CA ALA A 11 -2.69 -15.59 0.52
C ALA A 11 -2.84 -16.04 1.98
N THR A 12 -1.94 -16.88 2.49
CA THR A 12 -1.99 -17.42 3.86
C THR A 12 -1.37 -16.51 4.92
N GLY A 13 -0.58 -15.51 4.50
CA GLY A 13 -0.03 -14.46 5.37
C GLY A 13 -1.06 -13.40 5.73
N THR A 14 -0.79 -12.56 6.75
CA THR A 14 -1.72 -11.53 7.25
C THR A 14 -2.18 -10.57 6.17
N VAL A 15 -1.26 -10.06 5.34
CA VAL A 15 -1.59 -9.14 4.23
C VAL A 15 -2.38 -9.87 3.13
N GLY A 16 -1.99 -11.10 2.80
CA GLY A 16 -2.72 -11.92 1.83
C GLY A 16 -4.16 -12.21 2.27
N GLN A 17 -4.37 -12.52 3.56
CA GLN A 17 -5.70 -12.69 4.14
C GLN A 17 -6.53 -11.40 4.06
N ARG A 18 -5.90 -10.22 4.25
CA ARG A 18 -6.58 -8.94 4.08
C ARG A 18 -7.01 -8.72 2.62
N PHE A 19 -6.17 -9.07 1.64
CA PHE A 19 -6.59 -9.07 0.23
C PHE A 19 -7.78 -9.97 -0.01
N VAL A 20 -7.73 -11.23 0.47
CA VAL A 20 -8.85 -12.17 0.33
C VAL A 20 -10.14 -11.62 0.94
N GLN A 21 -10.04 -10.98 2.11
CA GLN A 21 -11.19 -10.36 2.79
C GLN A 21 -11.76 -9.19 1.98
N LEU A 22 -10.92 -8.25 1.54
CA LEU A 22 -11.34 -7.04 0.82
C LEU A 22 -11.87 -7.36 -0.58
N LEU A 23 -11.37 -8.39 -1.22
CA LEU A 23 -11.78 -8.82 -2.56
C LEU A 23 -13.04 -9.69 -2.56
N ALA A 24 -13.51 -10.19 -1.41
CA ALA A 24 -14.65 -11.10 -1.33
C ALA A 24 -15.92 -10.55 -2.00
N ASP A 25 -16.25 -9.30 -1.70
CA ASP A 25 -17.43 -8.61 -2.22
C ASP A 25 -17.08 -7.47 -3.19
N HIS A 26 -15.83 -7.43 -3.66
CA HIS A 26 -15.37 -6.36 -4.55
C HIS A 26 -16.19 -6.34 -5.86
N PRO A 27 -16.70 -5.18 -6.31
CA PRO A 27 -17.60 -5.12 -7.47
C PRO A 27 -16.91 -5.49 -8.80
N TRP A 28 -15.61 -5.27 -8.93
CA TRP A 28 -14.85 -5.54 -10.15
C TRP A 28 -14.05 -6.84 -10.13
N PHE A 29 -13.56 -7.27 -8.96
CA PHE A 29 -12.62 -8.39 -8.86
C PHE A 29 -13.25 -9.64 -8.27
N GLU A 30 -12.73 -10.78 -8.69
CA GLU A 30 -13.11 -12.10 -8.20
C GLU A 30 -11.85 -12.94 -7.98
N VAL A 31 -11.63 -13.37 -6.74
CA VAL A 31 -10.49 -14.24 -6.43
C VAL A 31 -10.74 -15.63 -6.97
N VAL A 32 -9.86 -16.09 -7.87
CA VAL A 32 -9.92 -17.42 -8.51
C VAL A 32 -8.69 -18.28 -8.24
N ALA A 33 -7.57 -17.68 -7.81
CA ALA A 33 -6.34 -18.41 -7.50
C ALA A 33 -5.73 -17.86 -6.21
N LEU A 34 -5.23 -18.76 -5.35
CA LEU A 34 -4.57 -18.45 -4.10
C LEU A 34 -3.27 -19.24 -4.02
N THR A 35 -2.15 -18.57 -3.70
CA THR A 35 -0.90 -19.26 -3.44
C THR A 35 -0.50 -19.18 -1.98
N GLY A 36 0.29 -20.14 -1.52
CA GLY A 36 0.77 -20.20 -0.15
C GLY A 36 2.07 -20.98 -0.02
N SER A 37 2.53 -21.17 1.22
CA SER A 37 3.71 -21.98 1.50
C SER A 37 3.43 -23.48 1.35
N ASP A 38 4.48 -24.29 1.25
CA ASP A 38 4.41 -25.76 1.13
C ASP A 38 3.55 -26.42 2.20
N ARG A 39 3.37 -25.78 3.36
CA ARG A 39 2.51 -26.30 4.46
C ARG A 39 1.02 -26.29 4.09
N THR A 40 0.63 -25.46 3.16
CA THR A 40 -0.79 -25.21 2.79
C THR A 40 -1.13 -25.63 1.39
N VAL A 41 -0.14 -25.78 0.51
CA VAL A 41 -0.31 -26.21 -0.88
C VAL A 41 -1.06 -27.55 -0.98
N GLY A 42 -2.00 -27.62 -1.92
CA GLY A 42 -2.85 -28.79 -2.16
C GLY A 42 -4.07 -28.92 -1.24
N ARG A 43 -4.21 -28.03 -0.22
CA ARG A 43 -5.34 -28.05 0.72
C ARG A 43 -6.38 -26.99 0.34
N PRO A 44 -7.68 -27.19 0.63
CA PRO A 44 -8.66 -26.12 0.59
C PRO A 44 -8.20 -24.95 1.48
N TYR A 45 -8.33 -23.73 0.99
CA TYR A 45 -7.84 -22.53 1.72
C TYR A 45 -8.46 -22.41 3.11
N GLY A 46 -9.78 -22.66 3.22
CA GLY A 46 -10.49 -22.61 4.50
C GLY A 46 -10.01 -23.59 5.55
N GLU A 47 -9.36 -24.69 5.14
CA GLU A 47 -8.81 -25.71 6.02
C GLU A 47 -7.31 -25.51 6.30
N GLY A 48 -6.60 -24.91 5.34
CA GLY A 48 -5.16 -24.72 5.39
C GLY A 48 -4.72 -23.43 6.09
N VAL A 49 -5.59 -22.41 6.11
CA VAL A 49 -5.23 -21.10 6.65
C VAL A 49 -5.54 -20.97 8.14
N ASN A 50 -4.61 -20.38 8.89
CA ASN A 50 -4.93 -19.84 10.21
C ASN A 50 -5.51 -18.44 10.01
N TRP A 51 -6.84 -18.33 9.95
CA TRP A 51 -7.54 -17.08 9.64
C TRP A 51 -7.42 -16.06 10.78
N LEU A 52 -6.79 -14.93 10.50
CA LEU A 52 -6.47 -13.88 11.46
C LEU A 52 -7.39 -12.66 11.35
N MET A 53 -8.18 -12.59 10.27
CA MET A 53 -9.06 -11.44 10.04
C MET A 53 -10.39 -11.58 10.79
N PRO A 54 -11.06 -10.45 11.12
CA PRO A 54 -12.42 -10.51 11.69
C PRO A 54 -13.38 -11.28 10.80
N GLY A 55 -14.30 -12.02 11.43
CA GLY A 55 -15.28 -12.83 10.72
C GLY A 55 -14.75 -14.21 10.30
N ARG A 56 -15.43 -14.80 9.33
CA ARG A 56 -15.07 -16.10 8.75
C ARG A 56 -14.34 -15.94 7.43
N VAL A 57 -13.57 -16.95 7.05
CA VAL A 57 -13.02 -17.05 5.69
C VAL A 57 -14.16 -16.91 4.69
N PRO A 58 -14.05 -16.02 3.69
CA PRO A 58 -15.07 -15.90 2.64
C PRO A 58 -15.33 -17.25 1.96
N ALA A 59 -16.59 -17.68 1.87
CA ALA A 59 -16.96 -19.02 1.47
C ALA A 59 -16.37 -19.44 0.10
N ARG A 60 -16.34 -18.50 -0.85
CA ARG A 60 -15.76 -18.76 -2.16
C ARG A 60 -14.25 -19.00 -2.11
N ALA A 61 -13.53 -18.17 -1.39
CA ALA A 61 -12.09 -18.34 -1.18
C ALA A 61 -11.78 -19.62 -0.40
N ALA A 62 -12.59 -19.95 0.62
CA ALA A 62 -12.43 -21.16 1.43
C ALA A 62 -12.40 -22.45 0.62
N ALA A 63 -13.15 -22.50 -0.50
CA ALA A 63 -13.25 -23.66 -1.38
C ALA A 63 -12.07 -23.78 -2.38
N LEU A 64 -11.29 -22.71 -2.59
CA LEU A 64 -10.16 -22.73 -3.52
C LEU A 64 -9.02 -23.57 -2.95
N THR A 65 -8.41 -24.39 -3.78
CA THR A 65 -7.19 -25.11 -3.43
C THR A 65 -6.00 -24.18 -3.46
N VAL A 66 -5.21 -24.16 -2.38
CA VAL A 66 -3.97 -23.37 -2.34
C VAL A 66 -2.95 -23.97 -3.29
N GLN A 67 -2.41 -23.14 -4.18
CA GLN A 67 -1.45 -23.52 -5.20
C GLN A 67 -0.02 -23.13 -4.78
N PRO A 68 1.02 -23.77 -5.34
CA PRO A 68 2.39 -23.26 -5.21
C PRO A 68 2.53 -21.90 -5.91
N THR A 69 3.47 -21.08 -5.45
CA THR A 69 3.77 -19.81 -6.09
C THR A 69 4.60 -20.06 -7.34
N ALA A 70 3.96 -19.97 -8.51
CA ALA A 70 4.62 -20.11 -9.81
C ALA A 70 3.81 -19.37 -10.89
N PRO A 71 4.43 -18.83 -11.96
CA PRO A 71 3.77 -18.01 -12.97
C PRO A 71 3.02 -18.87 -14.02
N ASN A 72 2.29 -19.86 -13.56
CA ASN A 72 1.45 -20.76 -14.36
C ASN A 72 0.03 -20.91 -13.77
N LEU A 73 -0.40 -19.91 -13.02
CA LEU A 73 -1.74 -19.87 -12.45
C LEU A 73 -2.78 -19.72 -13.58
N ASP A 74 -3.82 -20.54 -13.53
CA ASP A 74 -4.95 -20.44 -14.48
C ASP A 74 -5.86 -19.27 -14.06
N ILE A 75 -5.48 -18.06 -14.47
CA ILE A 75 -6.23 -16.83 -14.24
C ILE A 75 -6.63 -16.28 -15.61
N PRO A 76 -7.90 -16.36 -15.99
CA PRO A 76 -8.38 -15.77 -17.24
C PRO A 76 -8.14 -14.25 -17.29
N GLY A 77 -7.67 -13.75 -18.41
CA GLY A 77 -7.44 -12.31 -18.62
C GLY A 77 -6.24 -12.03 -19.50
N ASN A 78 -6.13 -10.78 -19.97
CA ASN A 78 -4.98 -10.32 -20.73
C ASN A 78 -4.73 -8.83 -20.45
N PRO A 79 -3.78 -8.50 -19.54
CA PRO A 79 -2.97 -9.42 -18.74
C PRO A 79 -3.78 -10.07 -17.59
N PRO A 80 -3.40 -11.29 -17.13
CA PRO A 80 -3.90 -11.84 -15.87
C PRO A 80 -3.38 -10.98 -14.70
N VAL A 81 -4.21 -10.77 -13.68
CA VAL A 81 -3.91 -9.87 -12.55
C VAL A 81 -3.64 -10.67 -11.29
N VAL A 82 -2.55 -10.34 -10.59
CA VAL A 82 -2.24 -10.89 -9.27
C VAL A 82 -1.95 -9.78 -8.25
N PHE A 83 -2.49 -9.94 -7.05
CA PHE A 83 -2.13 -9.15 -5.87
C PHE A 83 -1.08 -9.91 -5.08
N SER A 84 0.09 -9.30 -4.87
CA SER A 84 1.20 -9.96 -4.18
C SER A 84 1.33 -9.46 -2.74
N ALA A 85 1.33 -10.43 -1.82
CA ALA A 85 1.62 -10.29 -0.40
C ALA A 85 2.71 -11.28 0.03
N LEU A 86 3.63 -11.58 -0.87
CA LEU A 86 4.76 -12.47 -0.62
C LEU A 86 5.73 -11.87 0.40
N PRO A 87 6.43 -12.69 1.19
CA PRO A 87 7.61 -12.24 1.92
C PRO A 87 8.67 -11.64 0.98
N THR A 88 9.52 -10.77 1.51
CA THR A 88 10.50 -10.00 0.71
C THR A 88 11.40 -10.89 -0.17
N THR A 89 11.87 -12.01 0.37
CA THR A 89 12.75 -12.93 -0.37
C THR A 89 12.04 -13.56 -1.56
N GLU A 90 10.85 -14.09 -1.33
CA GLU A 90 10.02 -14.73 -2.36
C GLU A 90 9.51 -13.71 -3.39
N ALA A 91 9.16 -12.50 -2.95
CA ALA A 91 8.75 -11.43 -3.86
C ALA A 91 9.86 -11.05 -4.84
N LYS A 92 11.10 -10.94 -4.36
CA LYS A 92 12.27 -10.63 -5.18
C LYS A 92 12.49 -11.69 -6.26
N GLU A 93 12.20 -12.94 -5.96
CA GLU A 93 12.33 -14.07 -6.87
C GLU A 93 11.16 -14.19 -7.85
N TRP A 94 9.92 -14.16 -7.32
CA TRP A 94 8.75 -14.54 -8.08
C TRP A 94 8.06 -13.40 -8.83
N GLU A 95 7.99 -12.20 -8.28
CA GLU A 95 7.28 -11.10 -8.94
C GLU A 95 7.82 -10.76 -10.33
N PRO A 96 9.15 -10.73 -10.57
CA PRO A 96 9.69 -10.56 -11.92
C PRO A 96 9.33 -11.69 -12.88
N GLN A 97 9.27 -12.94 -12.39
CA GLN A 97 8.87 -14.09 -13.21
C GLN A 97 7.40 -14.01 -13.63
N PHE A 98 6.51 -13.58 -12.72
CA PHE A 98 5.11 -13.30 -13.06
C PHE A 98 5.01 -12.17 -14.10
N ALA A 99 5.73 -11.07 -13.93
CA ALA A 99 5.73 -9.98 -14.90
C ALA A 99 6.29 -10.41 -16.26
N ALA A 100 7.35 -11.20 -16.29
CA ALA A 100 7.90 -11.78 -17.52
C ALA A 100 6.90 -12.71 -18.23
N ALA A 101 6.14 -13.48 -17.46
CA ALA A 101 5.08 -14.35 -17.96
C ALA A 101 3.78 -13.62 -18.36
N GLY A 102 3.76 -12.28 -18.31
CA GLY A 102 2.65 -11.47 -18.79
C GLY A 102 1.63 -11.05 -17.74
N TYR A 103 1.88 -11.29 -16.45
CA TYR A 103 0.96 -10.89 -15.41
C TYR A 103 1.10 -9.40 -15.06
N ALA A 104 -0.03 -8.77 -14.73
CA ALA A 104 -0.06 -7.50 -14.01
C ALA A 104 0.09 -7.79 -12.50
N VAL A 105 1.26 -7.52 -11.95
CA VAL A 105 1.57 -7.75 -10.54
C VAL A 105 1.34 -6.47 -9.76
N VAL A 106 0.36 -6.46 -8.86
CA VAL A 106 0.13 -5.38 -7.89
C VAL A 106 0.67 -5.83 -6.55
N THR A 107 1.84 -5.27 -6.17
CA THR A 107 2.56 -5.75 -4.99
C THR A 107 2.48 -4.82 -3.79
N ASN A 108 2.29 -5.41 -2.60
CA ASN A 108 2.40 -4.71 -1.32
C ASN A 108 3.81 -4.81 -0.72
N THR A 109 4.73 -5.56 -1.34
CA THR A 109 6.08 -5.75 -0.82
C THR A 109 6.94 -4.50 -1.01
N SER A 110 7.99 -4.37 -0.21
CA SER A 110 8.89 -3.21 -0.32
C SER A 110 9.95 -3.34 -1.42
N VAL A 111 10.11 -4.53 -2.01
CA VAL A 111 11.24 -4.89 -2.88
C VAL A 111 11.42 -3.93 -4.05
N PHE A 112 10.33 -3.61 -4.74
CA PHE A 112 10.39 -2.84 -5.98
C PHE A 112 9.95 -1.39 -5.84
N ARG A 113 9.57 -0.93 -4.64
CA ARG A 113 9.04 0.42 -4.42
C ARG A 113 9.97 1.51 -4.94
N MET A 114 11.27 1.39 -4.71
CA MET A 114 12.26 2.39 -5.11
C MET A 114 12.95 2.07 -6.45
N THR A 115 12.54 1.02 -7.15
CA THR A 115 13.04 0.71 -8.50
C THR A 115 12.56 1.80 -9.48
N PRO A 116 13.47 2.45 -10.25
CA PRO A 116 13.13 3.66 -11.02
C PRO A 116 11.97 3.50 -12.01
N ASN A 117 11.87 2.35 -12.69
CA ASN A 117 10.85 2.08 -13.70
C ASN A 117 9.60 1.36 -13.15
N VAL A 118 9.51 1.13 -11.83
CA VAL A 118 8.33 0.54 -11.19
C VAL A 118 7.48 1.67 -10.60
N PRO A 119 6.20 1.82 -11.00
CA PRO A 119 5.30 2.76 -10.34
C PRO A 119 5.17 2.45 -8.85
N LEU A 120 5.43 3.43 -8.00
CA LEU A 120 4.99 3.45 -6.60
C LEU A 120 3.69 4.25 -6.59
N LEU A 121 2.54 3.60 -6.40
CA LEU A 121 1.26 4.14 -6.80
C LEU A 121 0.27 4.27 -5.64
N ILE A 122 -0.28 5.46 -5.52
CA ILE A 122 -1.55 5.75 -4.85
C ILE A 122 -2.40 6.49 -5.89
N PRO A 123 -3.50 5.91 -6.38
CA PRO A 123 -4.30 6.51 -7.46
C PRO A 123 -4.73 7.95 -7.18
N GLU A 124 -4.98 8.28 -5.92
CA GLU A 124 -5.38 9.61 -5.47
C GLU A 124 -4.21 10.63 -5.47
N ILE A 125 -2.98 10.16 -5.50
CA ILE A 125 -1.78 11.01 -5.42
C ILE A 125 -1.12 11.18 -6.80
N ASN A 126 -0.88 10.07 -7.51
CA ASN A 126 0.02 10.01 -8.65
C ASN A 126 -0.38 8.97 -9.71
N PRO A 127 -1.62 8.99 -10.23
CA PRO A 127 -2.08 8.01 -11.21
C PRO A 127 -1.26 8.02 -12.50
N ASP A 128 -0.61 9.15 -12.84
CA ASP A 128 0.27 9.35 -13.96
C ASP A 128 1.58 8.54 -13.88
N HIS A 129 1.98 8.07 -12.69
CA HIS A 129 3.12 7.16 -12.56
C HIS A 129 2.94 5.82 -13.32
N THR A 130 1.72 5.46 -13.70
CA THR A 130 1.46 4.34 -14.61
C THR A 130 2.14 4.52 -15.97
N CYS A 131 2.51 5.74 -16.37
CA CYS A 131 3.32 6.02 -17.56
C CYS A 131 4.74 5.41 -17.52
N LEU A 132 5.21 4.93 -16.36
CA LEU A 132 6.45 4.15 -16.24
C LEU A 132 6.34 2.72 -16.80
N ILE A 133 5.13 2.16 -16.92
CA ILE A 133 4.92 0.76 -17.31
C ILE A 133 5.50 0.44 -18.69
N PRO A 134 5.34 1.27 -19.75
CA PRO A 134 5.97 0.98 -21.03
C PRO A 134 7.50 0.89 -20.95
N THR A 135 8.15 1.81 -20.23
CA THR A 135 9.61 1.80 -19.99
C THR A 135 10.02 0.55 -19.21
N GLN A 136 9.29 0.19 -18.15
CA GLN A 136 9.54 -1.02 -17.37
C GLN A 136 9.52 -2.27 -18.25
N ARG A 137 8.49 -2.41 -19.11
CA ARG A 137 8.37 -3.53 -20.04
C ARG A 137 9.54 -3.60 -21.03
N ALA A 138 9.90 -2.45 -21.60
CA ALA A 138 10.97 -2.39 -22.58
C ALA A 138 12.34 -2.75 -21.99
N GLU A 139 12.67 -2.18 -20.82
CA GLU A 139 13.97 -2.39 -20.16
C GLU A 139 14.15 -3.83 -19.63
N ASN A 140 13.06 -4.48 -19.18
CA ASN A 140 13.12 -5.84 -18.63
C ASN A 140 12.73 -6.92 -19.66
N ASN A 141 12.30 -6.55 -20.86
CA ASN A 141 11.73 -7.44 -21.85
C ASN A 141 10.54 -8.26 -21.30
N TRP A 142 9.62 -7.58 -20.56
CA TRP A 142 8.44 -8.18 -19.97
C TRP A 142 7.18 -7.87 -20.81
N SER A 143 6.27 -8.82 -20.88
CA SER A 143 4.92 -8.61 -21.44
C SER A 143 3.92 -8.13 -20.37
N GLY A 144 4.14 -8.46 -19.11
CA GLY A 144 3.42 -7.94 -17.95
C GLY A 144 4.09 -6.73 -17.32
N PHE A 145 3.81 -6.48 -16.05
CA PHE A 145 4.40 -5.36 -15.30
C PHE A 145 4.23 -5.54 -13.79
N ILE A 146 5.00 -4.76 -13.01
CA ILE A 146 4.87 -4.64 -11.57
C ILE A 146 4.46 -3.20 -11.23
N VAL A 147 3.49 -3.05 -10.33
CA VAL A 147 3.12 -1.80 -9.66
C VAL A 147 3.19 -2.03 -8.16
N ALA A 148 3.86 -1.16 -7.43
CA ALA A 148 4.03 -1.29 -5.98
C ALA A 148 3.13 -0.30 -5.22
N SER A 149 2.52 -0.75 -4.12
CA SER A 149 1.91 0.14 -3.13
C SER A 149 2.95 0.61 -2.11
N PRO A 150 2.84 1.83 -1.57
CA PRO A 150 3.80 2.36 -0.60
C PRO A 150 3.67 1.71 0.78
N ASN A 151 4.59 2.07 1.66
CA ASN A 151 4.55 1.74 3.07
C ASN A 151 3.29 2.34 3.75
N CYS A 152 2.72 1.61 4.70
CA CYS A 152 1.49 2.02 5.41
C CYS A 152 1.63 3.37 6.12
N SER A 153 2.79 3.64 6.73
CA SER A 153 3.04 4.91 7.42
C SER A 153 3.29 6.05 6.42
N THR A 154 3.93 5.78 5.29
CA THR A 154 4.03 6.74 4.17
C THR A 154 2.63 7.12 3.68
N THR A 155 1.74 6.12 3.49
CA THR A 155 0.36 6.35 3.06
C THR A 155 -0.38 7.28 4.02
N SER A 156 -0.17 7.18 5.33
CA SER A 156 -0.83 8.03 6.32
C SER A 156 -0.39 9.50 6.28
N ALA A 157 0.83 9.79 5.81
CA ALA A 157 1.40 11.13 5.79
C ALA A 157 1.35 11.81 4.41
N ILE A 158 1.25 11.05 3.32
CA ILE A 158 1.52 11.56 1.97
C ILE A 158 0.40 12.46 1.44
N LEU A 159 -0.86 12.20 1.75
CA LEU A 159 -1.97 12.99 1.19
C LEU A 159 -1.94 14.46 1.64
N PRO A 160 -1.79 14.78 2.94
CA PRO A 160 -1.57 16.18 3.34
C PRO A 160 -0.33 16.81 2.70
N LEU A 161 0.77 16.05 2.55
CA LEU A 161 1.98 16.56 1.89
C LEU A 161 1.73 16.88 0.42
N LYS A 162 0.98 16.05 -0.31
CA LYS A 162 0.58 16.29 -1.71
C LYS A 162 -0.22 17.59 -1.82
N ILE A 163 -1.22 17.76 -0.96
CA ILE A 163 -2.07 18.94 -0.97
C ILE A 163 -1.26 20.21 -0.70
N PHE A 164 -0.37 20.17 0.28
CA PHE A 164 0.50 21.31 0.59
C PHE A 164 1.54 21.57 -0.49
N GLN A 165 2.06 20.52 -1.14
CA GLN A 165 2.95 20.67 -2.28
C GLN A 165 2.28 21.42 -3.43
N GLU A 166 1.04 21.09 -3.75
CA GLU A 166 0.27 21.74 -4.80
C GLU A 166 -0.13 23.18 -4.45
N ALA A 167 -0.55 23.42 -3.20
CA ALA A 167 -1.08 24.71 -2.79
C ALA A 167 0.00 25.73 -2.43
N PHE A 168 1.11 25.28 -1.85
CA PHE A 168 2.09 26.17 -1.20
C PHE A 168 3.55 25.88 -1.61
N GLY A 169 3.81 24.72 -2.23
CA GLY A 169 5.15 24.14 -2.30
C GLY A 169 5.60 23.58 -0.94
N VAL A 170 6.33 22.48 -0.94
CA VAL A 170 6.97 21.92 0.26
C VAL A 170 8.47 21.82 0.02
N GLU A 171 9.27 22.48 0.86
CA GLU A 171 10.73 22.43 0.80
C GLU A 171 11.32 21.36 1.73
N ALA A 172 10.69 21.16 2.89
CA ALA A 172 11.11 20.14 3.85
C ALA A 172 9.94 19.62 4.67
N ALA A 173 10.05 18.35 5.14
CA ALA A 173 9.13 17.74 6.08
C ALA A 173 9.88 16.97 7.18
N ILE A 174 9.37 17.05 8.40
CA ILE A 174 9.78 16.20 9.52
C ILE A 174 8.57 15.32 9.85
N ILE A 175 8.74 14.02 9.77
CA ILE A 175 7.66 13.03 9.96
C ILE A 175 8.01 12.16 11.18
N THR A 176 7.20 12.23 12.23
CA THR A 176 7.31 11.31 13.36
C THR A 176 6.08 10.44 13.42
N THR A 177 6.25 9.13 13.32
CA THR A 177 5.11 8.19 13.34
C THR A 177 4.99 7.47 14.69
N MET A 178 3.75 7.25 15.09
CA MET A 178 3.33 6.37 16.17
C MET A 178 2.60 5.19 15.53
N GLN A 179 3.36 4.13 15.23
CA GLN A 179 2.86 3.00 14.45
C GLN A 179 2.18 1.96 15.35
N ALA A 180 1.00 1.52 14.92
CA ALA A 180 0.25 0.47 15.57
C ALA A 180 0.95 -0.91 15.46
N ILE A 181 0.64 -1.82 16.39
CA ILE A 181 1.20 -3.18 16.46
C ILE A 181 0.90 -3.98 15.20
N SER A 182 -0.27 -3.78 14.58
CA SER A 182 -0.66 -4.46 13.33
C SER A 182 0.35 -4.29 12.20
N GLY A 183 1.09 -3.18 12.18
CA GLY A 183 2.16 -2.94 11.20
C GLY A 183 3.36 -3.88 11.30
N ALA A 184 3.51 -4.60 12.41
CA ALA A 184 4.56 -5.62 12.56
C ALA A 184 4.21 -6.97 11.90
N GLY A 185 2.97 -7.14 11.40
CA GLY A 185 2.47 -8.43 10.93
C GLY A 185 2.26 -9.43 12.08
N TYR A 186 1.77 -10.63 11.78
CA TYR A 186 1.58 -11.66 12.79
C TYR A 186 2.91 -12.42 13.04
N PRO A 187 3.29 -12.71 14.30
CA PRO A 187 2.52 -12.58 15.54
C PRO A 187 2.55 -11.18 16.19
N GLY A 188 3.07 -10.17 15.56
CA GLY A 188 3.18 -8.82 16.10
C GLY A 188 4.49 -8.58 16.83
N VAL A 189 4.44 -7.70 17.82
CA VAL A 189 5.54 -7.37 18.73
C VAL A 189 5.34 -8.18 20.02
N SER A 190 6.43 -8.65 20.63
CA SER A 190 6.39 -9.33 21.94
C SER A 190 5.67 -8.44 22.95
N SER A 191 4.76 -9.04 23.73
CA SER A 191 3.89 -8.27 24.64
C SER A 191 4.67 -7.45 25.67
N LEU A 192 5.78 -8.00 26.19
CA LEU A 192 6.63 -7.32 27.16
C LEU A 192 7.47 -6.18 26.54
N ASP A 193 7.67 -6.20 25.22
CA ASP A 193 8.40 -5.14 24.53
C ASP A 193 7.51 -3.92 24.24
N ILE A 194 6.20 -4.12 24.13
CA ILE A 194 5.28 -3.06 23.70
C ILE A 194 4.25 -2.67 24.77
N TYR A 195 3.88 -3.55 25.69
CA TYR A 195 2.88 -3.24 26.70
C TYR A 195 3.46 -2.24 27.70
N ASP A 196 2.75 -1.12 27.95
CA ASP A 196 3.22 -0.01 28.79
C ASP A 196 4.56 0.59 28.33
N ASN A 197 4.86 0.56 27.02
CA ASN A 197 6.13 0.97 26.45
C ASN A 197 5.97 1.60 25.06
N VAL A 198 6.98 2.38 24.65
CA VAL A 198 7.16 2.88 23.29
C VAL A 198 8.52 2.39 22.76
N VAL A 199 8.50 1.69 21.63
CA VAL A 199 9.75 1.30 20.95
C VAL A 199 10.16 2.42 19.99
N PRO A 200 11.29 3.11 20.22
CA PRO A 200 11.64 4.35 19.52
C PRO A 200 12.29 4.12 18.14
N HIS A 201 12.37 2.88 17.67
CA HIS A 201 12.96 2.53 16.38
C HIS A 201 12.28 1.30 15.78
N ILE A 202 11.98 1.38 14.48
CA ILE A 202 11.48 0.25 13.69
C ILE A 202 12.40 0.10 12.49
N GLY A 203 13.11 -1.03 12.39
CA GLY A 203 14.13 -1.24 11.37
C GLY A 203 13.66 -0.97 9.94
N GLY A 204 14.33 -0.08 9.23
CA GLY A 204 14.06 0.29 7.85
C GLY A 204 12.82 1.16 7.62
N GLU A 205 12.03 1.53 8.67
CA GLU A 205 10.84 2.37 8.50
C GLU A 205 11.20 3.85 8.30
N ASP A 206 12.24 4.34 8.97
CA ASP A 206 12.72 5.73 8.80
C ASP A 206 13.14 5.97 7.35
N GLU A 207 13.88 5.05 6.75
CA GLU A 207 14.34 5.14 5.36
C GLU A 207 13.16 5.14 4.37
N LYS A 208 12.14 4.33 4.60
CA LYS A 208 10.92 4.32 3.76
C LYS A 208 10.19 5.65 3.84
N LEU A 209 10.00 6.18 5.05
CA LEU A 209 9.37 7.48 5.28
C LEU A 209 10.17 8.65 4.69
N GLN A 210 11.49 8.54 4.57
CA GLN A 210 12.33 9.54 3.93
C GLN A 210 12.30 9.47 2.41
N ASN A 211 12.26 8.27 1.83
CA ASN A 211 12.49 8.07 0.39
C ASN A 211 11.19 7.89 -0.42
N GLU A 212 10.20 7.14 0.09
CA GLU A 212 8.96 6.90 -0.65
C GLU A 212 8.18 8.18 -0.97
N PRO A 213 8.08 9.19 -0.07
CA PRO A 213 7.45 10.47 -0.39
C PRO A 213 8.10 11.20 -1.56
N LEU A 214 9.42 11.12 -1.72
CA LEU A 214 10.13 11.77 -2.83
C LEU A 214 9.71 11.17 -4.17
N LYS A 215 9.47 9.87 -4.21
CA LYS A 215 8.98 9.19 -5.39
C LYS A 215 7.50 9.47 -5.64
N LEU A 216 6.66 9.37 -4.61
CA LEU A 216 5.22 9.59 -4.71
C LEU A 216 4.85 11.01 -5.15
N LEU A 217 5.61 12.01 -4.72
CA LEU A 217 5.42 13.42 -5.06
C LEU A 217 6.29 13.87 -6.25
N GLY A 218 7.05 12.96 -6.82
CA GLY A 218 7.86 13.23 -8.01
C GLY A 218 7.04 13.21 -9.30
N ASP A 219 7.71 13.46 -10.40
CA ASP A 219 7.13 13.50 -11.75
C ASP A 219 7.64 12.34 -12.61
N VAL A 220 6.87 11.96 -13.62
CA VAL A 220 7.36 11.10 -14.70
C VAL A 220 7.65 11.98 -15.93
N ARG A 221 8.90 11.98 -16.40
CA ARG A 221 9.35 12.72 -17.59
C ARG A 221 9.99 11.75 -18.56
N ASP A 222 9.50 11.74 -19.79
CA ASP A 222 10.00 10.87 -20.86
C ASP A 222 10.10 9.39 -20.45
N GLY A 223 9.12 8.91 -19.64
CA GLY A 223 9.08 7.52 -19.15
C GLY A 223 10.04 7.23 -18.00
N HIS A 224 10.65 8.24 -17.40
CA HIS A 224 11.57 8.09 -16.28
C HIS A 224 11.11 8.85 -15.04
N MET A 225 11.41 8.27 -13.87
CA MET A 225 11.08 8.85 -12.57
C MET A 225 12.01 10.02 -12.23
N VAL A 226 11.43 11.17 -11.93
CA VAL A 226 12.13 12.34 -11.37
C VAL A 226 11.63 12.54 -9.94
N MET A 227 12.49 12.31 -8.97
CA MET A 227 12.14 12.45 -7.55
C MET A 227 11.83 13.89 -7.18
N ALA A 228 10.89 14.10 -6.26
CA ALA A 228 10.62 15.42 -5.69
C ALA A 228 11.83 15.96 -4.93
N GLY A 229 12.11 17.25 -5.09
CA GLY A 229 13.22 17.95 -4.44
C GLY A 229 12.91 18.42 -3.00
N ILE A 230 12.34 17.53 -2.18
CA ILE A 230 11.93 17.83 -0.80
C ILE A 230 12.92 17.18 0.16
N ALA A 231 13.38 17.92 1.19
CA ALA A 231 14.18 17.34 2.27
C ALA A 231 13.26 16.68 3.29
N VAL A 232 13.38 15.38 3.50
CA VAL A 232 12.55 14.63 4.47
C VAL A 232 13.42 14.04 5.58
N SER A 233 13.07 14.32 6.84
CA SER A 233 13.60 13.65 8.02
C SER A 233 12.46 12.85 8.66
N ALA A 234 12.72 11.61 9.06
CA ALA A 234 11.68 10.75 9.63
C ALA A 234 12.17 9.96 10.84
N GLN A 235 11.25 9.70 11.76
CA GLN A 235 11.43 8.81 12.90
C GLN A 235 10.19 7.93 13.07
N ALA A 236 10.38 6.62 13.10
CA ALA A 236 9.31 5.66 13.28
C ALA A 236 9.33 5.05 14.69
N ASN A 237 8.24 5.23 15.43
CA ASN A 237 8.06 4.66 16.76
C ASN A 237 6.94 3.63 16.74
N ARG A 238 7.07 2.53 17.51
CA ARG A 238 5.98 1.59 17.76
C ARG A 238 5.30 1.91 19.08
N VAL A 239 3.97 2.00 19.05
CA VAL A 239 3.15 2.32 20.23
C VAL A 239 2.16 1.19 20.52
N PRO A 240 1.66 1.06 21.78
CA PRO A 240 0.73 0.01 22.18
C PRO A 240 -0.70 0.28 21.68
N VAL A 241 -0.83 0.60 20.40
CA VAL A 241 -2.10 0.74 19.68
C VAL A 241 -2.26 -0.48 18.78
N VAL A 242 -3.41 -1.14 18.83
CA VAL A 242 -3.63 -2.37 18.08
C VAL A 242 -3.60 -2.11 16.58
N ASP A 243 -4.35 -1.10 16.11
CA ASP A 243 -4.54 -0.78 14.69
C ASP A 243 -4.72 0.72 14.49
N GLY A 244 -4.31 1.23 13.32
CA GLY A 244 -4.34 2.66 12.97
C GLY A 244 -3.04 3.39 13.34
N HIS A 245 -2.25 3.78 12.32
CA HIS A 245 -1.06 4.60 12.51
C HIS A 245 -1.44 6.06 12.73
N LEU A 246 -0.64 6.76 13.53
CA LEU A 246 -0.70 8.21 13.68
C LEU A 246 0.64 8.81 13.26
N ALA A 247 0.60 9.92 12.54
CA ALA A 247 1.79 10.67 12.17
C ALA A 247 1.69 12.13 12.62
N SER A 248 2.78 12.65 13.16
CA SER A 248 2.98 14.09 13.35
C SER A 248 3.89 14.58 12.23
N VAL A 249 3.44 15.57 11.46
CA VAL A 249 4.15 16.08 10.29
C VAL A 249 4.34 17.58 10.43
N SER A 250 5.60 18.03 10.49
CA SER A 250 5.97 19.44 10.41
C SER A 250 6.51 19.74 9.02
N VAL A 251 6.02 20.80 8.38
CA VAL A 251 6.40 21.14 7.00
C VAL A 251 6.99 22.55 6.92
N ARG A 252 8.01 22.71 6.08
CA ARG A 252 8.47 24.01 5.62
C ARG A 252 7.90 24.25 4.23
N LEU A 253 7.03 25.25 4.14
CA LEU A 253 6.36 25.62 2.91
C LEU A 253 7.23 26.55 2.07
N GLY A 254 7.15 26.44 0.73
CA GLY A 254 7.82 27.33 -0.20
C GLY A 254 7.28 28.77 -0.18
N ARG A 255 5.98 28.94 0.12
CA ARG A 255 5.37 30.23 0.44
C ARG A 255 4.68 30.20 1.81
N ARG A 256 4.66 31.34 2.49
CA ARG A 256 3.93 31.46 3.76
C ARG A 256 2.43 31.19 3.57
N ALA A 257 1.84 30.46 4.51
CA ALA A 257 0.41 30.25 4.63
C ALA A 257 -0.01 30.34 6.10
N SER A 258 -1.23 30.83 6.35
CA SER A 258 -1.85 30.76 7.67
C SER A 258 -2.40 29.37 7.94
N ALA A 259 -2.77 29.09 9.20
CA ALA A 259 -3.46 27.84 9.54
C ALA A 259 -4.81 27.72 8.83
N GLU A 260 -5.53 28.83 8.68
CA GLU A 260 -6.83 28.90 8.00
C GLU A 260 -6.66 28.58 6.50
N GLU A 261 -5.62 29.14 5.84
CA GLU A 261 -5.30 28.82 4.44
C GLU A 261 -4.96 27.34 4.26
N ALA A 262 -4.17 26.77 5.18
CA ALA A 262 -3.82 25.36 5.16
C ALA A 262 -5.04 24.45 5.31
N ILE A 263 -5.93 24.74 6.27
CA ILE A 263 -7.21 24.03 6.47
C ILE A 263 -8.10 24.16 5.24
N ALA A 264 -8.20 25.36 4.67
CA ALA A 264 -8.99 25.59 3.46
C ALA A 264 -8.46 24.76 2.27
N ALA A 265 -7.14 24.68 2.09
CA ALA A 265 -6.53 23.87 1.05
C ALA A 265 -6.84 22.37 1.24
N LEU A 266 -6.74 21.85 2.48
CA LEU A 266 -7.09 20.45 2.78
C LEU A 266 -8.56 20.14 2.48
N ARG A 267 -9.48 21.03 2.83
CA ARG A 267 -10.93 20.86 2.62
C ARG A 267 -11.36 21.03 1.16
N ALA A 268 -10.67 21.86 0.40
CA ALA A 268 -11.02 22.15 -0.98
C ALA A 268 -10.43 21.16 -1.98
N TRP A 269 -9.43 20.38 -1.57
CA TRP A 269 -8.71 19.50 -2.49
C TRP A 269 -9.60 18.40 -3.05
N GLN A 270 -9.40 18.09 -4.32
CA GLN A 270 -10.10 17.02 -5.02
C GLN A 270 -9.10 16.04 -5.62
N PRO A 271 -9.36 14.73 -5.52
CA PRO A 271 -8.50 13.73 -6.14
C PRO A 271 -8.58 13.80 -7.68
N PRO A 272 -7.59 13.21 -8.37
CA PRO A 272 -7.63 13.07 -9.83
C PRO A 272 -8.94 12.43 -10.32
N ALA A 273 -9.45 12.88 -11.44
CA ALA A 273 -10.75 12.46 -11.98
C ALA A 273 -10.89 10.93 -12.21
N VAL A 274 -9.76 10.22 -12.38
CA VAL A 274 -9.76 8.75 -12.51
C VAL A 274 -10.31 8.09 -11.25
N CYS A 275 -10.09 8.66 -10.06
CA CYS A 275 -10.52 8.10 -8.77
C CYS A 275 -12.04 8.01 -8.66
N ALA A 276 -12.79 8.94 -9.25
CA ALA A 276 -14.25 8.92 -9.26
C ALA A 276 -14.85 7.66 -9.94
N ARG A 277 -14.06 6.94 -10.72
CA ARG A 277 -14.47 5.71 -11.41
C ARG A 277 -14.06 4.44 -10.66
N LEU A 278 -13.21 4.57 -9.64
CA LEU A 278 -12.70 3.41 -8.90
C LEU A 278 -13.69 3.04 -7.79
N PRO A 279 -14.15 1.80 -7.72
CA PRO A 279 -15.19 1.39 -6.76
C PRO A 279 -14.71 1.38 -5.30
N SER A 280 -13.39 1.38 -5.09
CA SER A 280 -12.79 1.36 -3.75
C SER A 280 -12.37 2.75 -3.26
N THR A 281 -12.54 3.81 -4.08
CA THR A 281 -12.25 5.17 -3.64
C THR A 281 -13.22 5.56 -2.52
N PRO A 282 -12.73 5.95 -1.32
CA PRO A 282 -13.59 6.44 -0.25
C PRO A 282 -14.40 7.67 -0.67
N ALA A 283 -15.58 7.83 -0.12
CA ALA A 283 -16.40 9.03 -0.35
C ALA A 283 -15.70 10.30 0.15
N GLU A 284 -14.98 10.19 1.27
CA GLU A 284 -14.10 11.21 1.82
C GLU A 284 -12.69 10.64 1.96
N LEU A 285 -11.75 11.17 1.20
CA LEU A 285 -10.35 10.75 1.24
C LEU A 285 -9.58 11.34 2.42
N LEU A 286 -10.02 12.51 2.87
CA LEU A 286 -9.41 13.26 3.96
C LEU A 286 -10.49 13.89 4.83
N ILE A 287 -10.54 13.47 6.09
CA ILE A 287 -11.43 14.05 7.08
C ILE A 287 -10.64 15.07 7.91
N VAL A 288 -10.97 16.35 7.76
CA VAL A 288 -10.38 17.42 8.55
C VAL A 288 -11.16 17.58 9.84
N ARG A 289 -10.54 17.27 10.96
CA ARG A 289 -11.12 17.41 12.30
C ARG A 289 -10.88 18.81 12.88
N ASP A 290 -11.90 19.36 13.53
CA ASP A 290 -11.82 20.64 14.23
C ASP A 290 -11.49 20.48 15.72
N GLU A 291 -11.65 19.26 16.26
CA GLU A 291 -11.37 18.94 17.65
C GLU A 291 -9.85 18.90 17.89
N PRO A 292 -9.34 19.61 18.92
CA PRO A 292 -7.90 19.74 19.15
C PRO A 292 -7.23 18.44 19.61
N ASP A 293 -7.99 17.46 20.06
CA ASP A 293 -7.51 16.15 20.51
C ASP A 293 -7.65 15.03 19.44
N ARG A 294 -7.96 15.39 18.20
CA ARG A 294 -8.15 14.45 17.08
C ARG A 294 -7.15 14.71 15.94
N PRO A 295 -6.79 13.66 15.17
CA PRO A 295 -7.32 12.29 15.18
C PRO A 295 -6.72 11.43 16.29
N GLN A 296 -7.48 10.40 16.70
CA GLN A 296 -7.06 9.35 17.64
C GLN A 296 -7.30 7.97 17.02
N PRO A 297 -6.28 7.07 16.88
CA PRO A 297 -6.46 5.77 16.21
C PRO A 297 -7.64 4.96 16.72
N ARG A 298 -7.86 4.94 18.03
CA ARG A 298 -8.98 4.18 18.64
C ARG A 298 -10.36 4.70 18.23
N ARG A 299 -10.48 5.98 17.92
CA ARG A 299 -11.75 6.65 17.64
C ARG A 299 -11.99 6.90 16.15
N ASP A 300 -10.92 7.01 15.37
CA ASP A 300 -10.98 7.53 14.00
C ASP A 300 -10.60 6.53 12.91
N ARG A 301 -9.98 5.39 13.26
CA ARG A 301 -9.50 4.43 12.27
C ARG A 301 -10.58 3.75 11.42
N ASP A 302 -11.82 3.77 11.90
CA ASP A 302 -12.97 3.17 11.22
C ASP A 302 -13.93 4.24 10.65
N ALA A 303 -13.48 5.52 10.60
CA ALA A 303 -14.27 6.67 10.12
C ALA A 303 -14.31 6.72 8.58
#